data_cc87a0eb9225a5f48ff1c70c2bf29893
#
_entry.id   cc87a0eb9225a5f48ff1c70c2bf29893
#
_cell.length_a   1.000
_cell.length_b   1.000
_cell.length_c   1.000
_cell.angle_alpha   90.00
_cell.angle_beta   90.00
_cell.angle_gamma   90.00
#
_symmetry.space_group_name_H-M   'P 1'
#
loop_
_entity.id
_entity.type
_entity.pdbx_description
1 polymer ?
#
loop_
_entity_poly.entity_id
_entity_poly.type
_entity_poly.pdbx_seq_one_letter_code
_entity_poly.pdbx_strand_id
1 'polypeptide(L)'
;MNKKKYIITLAGTVIGLFAIFVFVNYKIQYSELEGIPNYTEIKGNIVIDRFKYEKQPSLGSSEAKVKVVEFADFKCPACKNWTATYFDQFKKDYIDTGKVQLYFMNYAFIDRDSILAASAGEAIYHQSNDKFWDYYKKLYQNQGKESEIWATPKFLLNFVKNEIDGIDYEQFRKDLTEHTYMLDVKEDYKTAGYYGINGTPQFVIDDQVVRISSYEELTRLIDQKITE
;
A
#
# COMPACT_ATOMS: atom_id res chain seq x y z
N MET A 1 6.21 3.05 61.18
CA MET A 1 5.78 3.59 59.84
C MET A 1 4.50 2.87 59.46
N ASN A 2 3.43 3.62 59.24
CA ASN A 2 2.07 3.04 59.15
C ASN A 2 1.88 2.28 57.82
N LYS A 3 1.63 0.98 57.81
CA LYS A 3 1.51 0.13 56.62
C LYS A 3 0.56 0.72 55.57
N LYS A 4 -0.52 1.39 56.01
CA LYS A 4 -1.45 2.11 55.10
C LYS A 4 -0.77 3.23 54.31
N LYS A 5 0.10 4.02 54.95
CA LYS A 5 0.83 5.11 54.25
C LYS A 5 1.80 4.55 53.21
N TYR A 6 2.48 3.44 53.55
CA TYR A 6 3.40 2.79 52.60
C TYR A 6 2.71 2.23 51.37
N ILE A 7 1.53 1.59 51.56
CA ILE A 7 0.72 1.04 50.45
C ILE A 7 0.22 2.20 49.54
N ILE A 8 -0.24 3.32 50.11
CA ILE A 8 -0.71 4.48 49.33
C ILE A 8 0.43 5.10 48.55
N THR A 9 1.61 5.22 49.15
CA THR A 9 2.79 5.78 48.45
C THR A 9 3.25 4.83 47.33
N LEU A 10 3.27 3.53 47.55
CA LEU A 10 3.63 2.54 46.55
C LEU A 10 2.63 2.52 45.38
N ALA A 11 1.33 2.55 45.70
CA ALA A 11 0.30 2.64 44.66
C ALA A 11 0.40 3.93 43.83
N GLY A 12 0.68 5.07 44.47
CA GLY A 12 0.90 6.35 43.79
C GLY A 12 2.13 6.35 42.86
N THR A 13 3.23 5.72 43.29
CA THR A 13 4.43 5.58 42.43
C THR A 13 4.19 4.66 41.23
N VAL A 14 3.48 3.55 41.41
CA VAL A 14 3.13 2.62 40.32
C VAL A 14 2.23 3.30 39.29
N ILE A 15 1.21 4.04 39.74
CA ILE A 15 0.31 4.80 38.86
C ILE A 15 1.10 5.88 38.13
N GLY A 16 2.01 6.59 38.79
CA GLY A 16 2.86 7.60 38.18
C GLY A 16 3.78 7.02 37.10
N LEU A 17 4.42 5.89 37.37
CA LEU A 17 5.27 5.19 36.39
C LEU A 17 4.47 4.68 35.20
N PHE A 18 3.26 4.14 35.44
CA PHE A 18 2.37 3.71 34.38
C PHE A 18 1.91 4.87 33.49
N ALA A 19 1.54 6.01 34.11
CA ALA A 19 1.17 7.22 33.35
C ALA A 19 2.35 7.76 32.52
N ILE A 20 3.58 7.76 33.06
CA ILE A 20 4.78 8.11 32.31
C ILE A 20 5.03 7.15 31.14
N PHE A 21 4.89 5.84 31.39
CA PHE A 21 5.04 4.81 30.37
C PHE A 21 4.02 5.02 29.23
N VAL A 22 2.74 5.22 29.56
CA VAL A 22 1.69 5.49 28.55
C VAL A 22 1.99 6.79 27.79
N PHE A 23 2.41 7.85 28.49
CA PHE A 23 2.75 9.13 27.86
C PHE A 23 3.97 9.03 26.94
N VAL A 24 5.01 8.29 27.34
CA VAL A 24 6.20 8.06 26.50
C VAL A 24 5.83 7.24 25.27
N ASN A 25 5.07 6.16 25.43
CA ASN A 25 4.60 5.38 24.27
C ASN A 25 3.71 6.20 23.34
N TYR A 26 2.79 7.00 23.88
CA TYR A 26 1.97 7.92 23.10
C TYR A 26 2.83 8.93 22.32
N LYS A 27 3.84 9.53 22.96
CA LYS A 27 4.78 10.44 22.31
C LYS A 27 5.61 9.76 21.22
N ILE A 28 6.08 8.54 21.46
CA ILE A 28 6.84 7.76 20.47
C ILE A 28 5.93 7.46 19.27
N GLN A 29 4.74 6.93 19.49
CA GLN A 29 3.78 6.63 18.44
C GLN A 29 3.35 7.88 17.67
N TYR A 30 3.17 9.02 18.35
CA TYR A 30 2.83 10.29 17.69
C TYR A 30 4.02 10.86 16.89
N SER A 31 5.27 10.66 17.34
CA SER A 31 6.45 11.07 16.58
C SER A 31 6.70 10.22 15.33
N GLU A 32 6.25 8.96 15.32
CA GLU A 32 6.29 8.10 14.13
C GLU A 32 5.28 8.52 13.05
N LEU A 33 4.19 9.17 13.45
CA LEU A 33 3.18 9.75 12.56
C LEU A 33 3.50 11.18 12.15
N GLU A 34 4.51 11.81 12.78
CA GLU A 34 4.90 13.18 12.46
C GLU A 34 5.43 13.26 11.02
N GLY A 35 4.82 14.11 10.23
CA GLY A 35 5.16 14.26 8.81
C GLY A 35 4.47 13.28 7.87
N ILE A 36 3.61 12.35 8.35
CA ILE A 36 2.78 11.50 7.48
C ILE A 36 1.37 12.11 7.42
N PRO A 37 0.99 12.80 6.33
CA PRO A 37 -0.34 13.36 6.18
C PRO A 37 -1.40 12.26 6.02
N ASN A 38 -2.62 12.55 6.44
CA ASN A 38 -3.77 11.73 6.10
C ASN A 38 -4.48 12.30 4.87
N TYR A 39 -5.46 11.56 4.32
CA TYR A 39 -6.21 12.00 3.13
C TYR A 39 -6.94 13.33 3.31
N THR A 40 -7.29 13.74 4.52
CA THR A 40 -7.98 15.01 4.79
C THR A 40 -7.04 16.21 4.64
N GLU A 41 -5.74 16.01 4.81
CA GLU A 41 -4.70 17.04 4.70
C GLU A 41 -4.24 17.22 3.24
N ILE A 42 -4.42 16.20 2.39
CA ILE A 42 -4.02 16.24 0.98
C ILE A 42 -5.03 17.06 0.20
N LYS A 43 -4.60 18.21 -0.33
CA LYS A 43 -5.42 19.13 -1.12
C LYS A 43 -5.22 18.88 -2.61
N GLY A 44 -6.30 18.98 -3.37
CA GLY A 44 -6.28 18.87 -4.83
C GLY A 44 -7.66 18.65 -5.40
N ASN A 45 -7.82 18.93 -6.68
CA ASN A 45 -9.06 18.65 -7.39
C ASN A 45 -8.95 17.26 -8.03
N ILE A 46 -9.84 16.37 -7.64
CA ILE A 46 -9.89 14.99 -8.13
C ILE A 46 -11.22 14.80 -8.87
N VAL A 47 -11.13 14.40 -10.12
CA VAL A 47 -12.28 14.02 -10.96
C VAL A 47 -12.20 12.53 -11.23
N ILE A 48 -13.23 11.80 -10.79
CA ILE A 48 -13.33 10.35 -10.99
C ILE A 48 -14.39 10.10 -12.06
N ASP A 49 -13.94 9.59 -13.19
CA ASP A 49 -14.77 9.22 -14.33
C ASP A 49 -14.48 7.80 -14.86
N ARG A 50 -13.24 7.30 -14.60
CA ARG A 50 -12.75 5.99 -15.05
C ARG A 50 -11.51 5.57 -14.26
N PHE A 51 -10.96 4.39 -14.53
CA PHE A 51 -9.76 3.87 -13.85
C PHE A 51 -8.45 4.57 -14.21
N LYS A 52 -8.40 5.40 -15.26
CA LYS A 52 -7.21 6.14 -15.70
C LYS A 52 -5.97 5.26 -15.84
N TYR A 53 -6.12 4.18 -16.61
CA TYR A 53 -5.07 3.19 -16.85
C TYR A 53 -3.72 3.78 -17.25
N GLU A 54 -3.75 4.89 -17.98
CA GLU A 54 -2.56 5.60 -18.45
C GLU A 54 -1.72 6.23 -17.35
N LYS A 55 -2.24 6.29 -16.12
CA LYS A 55 -1.55 6.81 -14.95
C LYS A 55 -1.12 5.72 -13.97
N GLN A 56 -1.41 4.46 -14.29
CA GLN A 56 -1.21 3.37 -13.34
C GLN A 56 0.01 2.53 -13.70
N PRO A 57 0.76 2.04 -12.68
CA PRO A 57 1.76 1.02 -12.93
C PRO A 57 1.14 -0.18 -13.65
N SER A 58 1.79 -0.63 -14.71
CA SER A 58 1.27 -1.74 -15.51
C SER A 58 2.33 -2.78 -15.82
N LEU A 59 1.90 -4.02 -15.98
CA LEU A 59 2.74 -5.16 -16.33
C LEU A 59 2.08 -5.98 -17.43
N GLY A 60 2.84 -6.30 -18.47
CA GLY A 60 2.35 -7.02 -19.64
C GLY A 60 2.17 -6.14 -20.87
N SER A 61 1.63 -6.72 -21.92
CA SER A 61 1.46 -6.06 -23.22
C SER A 61 0.26 -5.11 -23.21
N SER A 62 0.43 -3.91 -23.78
CA SER A 62 -0.70 -2.99 -24.06
C SER A 62 -1.72 -3.57 -25.05
N GLU A 63 -1.31 -4.57 -25.83
CA GLU A 63 -2.16 -5.29 -26.78
C GLU A 63 -2.87 -6.50 -26.18
N ALA A 64 -2.73 -6.72 -24.86
CA ALA A 64 -3.39 -7.82 -24.18
C ALA A 64 -4.93 -7.68 -24.29
N LYS A 65 -5.60 -8.82 -24.51
CA LYS A 65 -7.06 -8.85 -24.66
C LYS A 65 -7.81 -8.41 -23.42
N VAL A 66 -7.27 -8.74 -22.25
CA VAL A 66 -7.94 -8.53 -20.95
C VAL A 66 -7.13 -7.58 -20.10
N LYS A 67 -7.77 -6.57 -19.52
CA LYS A 67 -7.19 -5.69 -18.51
C LYS A 67 -7.62 -6.14 -17.12
N VAL A 68 -6.65 -6.30 -16.24
CA VAL A 68 -6.91 -6.62 -14.83
C VAL A 68 -6.35 -5.52 -13.97
N VAL A 69 -7.14 -4.96 -13.05
CA VAL A 69 -6.67 -4.03 -12.03
C VAL A 69 -6.66 -4.75 -10.68
N GLU A 70 -5.53 -4.68 -9.99
CA GLU A 70 -5.40 -5.07 -8.60
C GLU A 70 -5.49 -3.81 -7.72
N PHE A 71 -6.54 -3.70 -6.90
CA PHE A 71 -6.59 -2.75 -5.80
C PHE A 71 -5.95 -3.36 -4.57
N ALA A 72 -4.91 -2.71 -4.06
CA ALA A 72 -4.13 -3.27 -2.96
C ALA A 72 -3.63 -2.21 -1.97
N ASP A 73 -3.30 -2.67 -0.76
CA ASP A 73 -2.66 -1.89 0.30
C ASP A 73 -1.35 -2.58 0.71
N PHE A 74 -0.25 -1.86 0.73
CA PHE A 74 1.05 -2.42 1.10
C PHE A 74 1.12 -2.91 2.56
N LYS A 75 0.16 -2.54 3.41
CA LYS A 75 0.02 -3.08 4.77
C LYS A 75 -0.89 -4.31 4.85
N CYS A 76 -1.65 -4.62 3.81
CA CYS A 76 -2.63 -5.69 3.82
C CYS A 76 -1.96 -7.08 3.82
N PRO A 77 -2.18 -7.94 4.84
CA PRO A 77 -1.62 -9.29 4.88
C PRO A 77 -2.14 -10.18 3.74
N ALA A 78 -3.38 -9.98 3.31
CA ALA A 78 -3.95 -10.74 2.19
C ALA A 78 -3.28 -10.38 0.85
N CYS A 79 -2.90 -9.10 0.64
CA CYS A 79 -2.11 -8.68 -0.52
C CYS A 79 -0.70 -9.29 -0.51
N LYS A 80 -0.05 -9.32 0.66
CA LYS A 80 1.21 -10.04 0.83
C LYS A 80 1.08 -11.52 0.46
N ASN A 81 0.02 -12.17 0.94
CA ASN A 81 -0.23 -13.58 0.62
C ASN A 81 -0.48 -13.80 -0.87
N TRP A 82 -1.26 -12.93 -1.51
CA TRP A 82 -1.47 -12.94 -2.96
C TRP A 82 -0.14 -12.86 -3.70
N THR A 83 0.68 -11.86 -3.37
CA THR A 83 1.97 -11.64 -4.02
C THR A 83 2.93 -12.82 -3.82
N ALA A 84 2.99 -13.37 -2.62
CA ALA A 84 3.89 -14.48 -2.29
C ALA A 84 3.46 -15.83 -2.89
N THR A 85 2.13 -16.04 -3.05
CA THR A 85 1.60 -17.36 -3.41
C THR A 85 1.25 -17.46 -4.90
N TYR A 86 0.68 -16.40 -5.46
CA TYR A 86 0.05 -16.49 -6.78
C TYR A 86 0.65 -15.57 -7.84
N PHE A 87 1.28 -14.47 -7.47
CA PHE A 87 1.70 -13.45 -8.42
C PHE A 87 2.65 -13.99 -9.49
N ASP A 88 3.65 -14.78 -9.12
CA ASP A 88 4.62 -15.32 -10.09
C ASP A 88 3.97 -16.32 -11.06
N GLN A 89 3.03 -17.14 -10.57
CA GLN A 89 2.25 -18.04 -11.40
C GLN A 89 1.31 -17.27 -12.34
N PHE A 90 0.60 -16.27 -11.81
CA PHE A 90 -0.27 -15.41 -12.59
C PHE A 90 0.50 -14.66 -13.68
N LYS A 91 1.67 -14.12 -13.33
CA LYS A 91 2.55 -13.46 -14.29
C LYS A 91 2.93 -14.40 -15.43
N LYS A 92 3.41 -15.60 -15.12
CA LYS A 92 3.82 -16.61 -16.11
C LYS A 92 2.67 -17.03 -17.04
N ASP A 93 1.46 -17.27 -16.49
CA ASP A 93 0.37 -17.90 -17.24
C ASP A 93 -0.45 -16.89 -18.05
N TYR A 94 -0.52 -15.64 -17.59
CA TYR A 94 -1.40 -14.63 -18.18
C TYR A 94 -0.65 -13.41 -18.70
N ILE A 95 0.31 -12.86 -17.97
CA ILE A 95 0.99 -11.61 -18.32
C ILE A 95 2.08 -11.88 -19.38
N ASP A 96 3.00 -12.80 -19.11
CA ASP A 96 4.10 -13.14 -20.02
C ASP A 96 3.61 -13.81 -21.32
N THR A 97 2.40 -14.34 -21.30
CA THR A 97 1.74 -14.89 -22.51
C THR A 97 1.00 -13.85 -23.33
N GLY A 98 0.95 -12.58 -22.87
CA GLY A 98 0.25 -11.50 -23.55
C GLY A 98 -1.29 -11.57 -23.45
N LYS A 99 -1.83 -12.42 -22.61
CA LYS A 99 -3.30 -12.56 -22.42
C LYS A 99 -3.87 -11.43 -21.57
N VAL A 100 -3.11 -10.99 -20.54
CA VAL A 100 -3.52 -10.00 -19.56
C VAL A 100 -2.50 -8.88 -19.49
N GLN A 101 -2.99 -7.63 -19.42
CA GLN A 101 -2.26 -6.50 -18.88
C GLN A 101 -2.75 -6.24 -17.47
N LEU A 102 -1.85 -6.37 -16.49
CA LEU A 102 -2.13 -6.10 -15.09
C LEU A 102 -1.82 -4.64 -14.77
N TYR A 103 -2.72 -3.99 -14.03
CA TYR A 103 -2.54 -2.65 -13.47
C TYR A 103 -2.62 -2.73 -11.94
N PHE A 104 -1.89 -1.86 -11.28
CA PHE A 104 -1.95 -1.69 -9.84
C PHE A 104 -2.61 -0.36 -9.49
N MET A 105 -3.52 -0.35 -8.53
CA MET A 105 -4.12 0.85 -7.98
C MET A 105 -4.05 0.84 -6.45
N ASN A 106 -3.63 1.95 -5.88
CA ASN A 106 -3.48 2.09 -4.44
C ASN A 106 -4.85 2.20 -3.74
N TYR A 107 -5.17 1.23 -2.90
CA TYR A 107 -6.27 1.38 -1.95
C TYR A 107 -5.71 1.35 -0.52
N ALA A 108 -4.95 2.38 -0.19
CA ALA A 108 -4.24 2.55 1.07
C ALA A 108 -5.21 3.05 2.16
N PHE A 109 -5.87 2.12 2.88
CA PHE A 109 -6.93 2.43 3.83
C PHE A 109 -6.67 1.94 5.26
N ILE A 110 -5.65 1.07 5.46
CA ILE A 110 -5.41 0.43 6.76
C ILE A 110 -4.92 1.44 7.78
N ASP A 111 -3.89 2.26 7.42
CA ASP A 111 -3.37 3.29 8.30
C ASP A 111 -2.63 4.39 7.51
N ARG A 112 -2.14 5.42 8.21
CA ARG A 112 -1.42 6.54 7.59
C ARG A 112 -0.13 6.11 6.89
N ASP A 113 0.59 5.14 7.43
CA ASP A 113 1.79 4.60 6.81
C ASP A 113 1.51 3.74 5.56
N SER A 114 0.27 3.23 5.37
CA SER A 114 -0.18 2.71 4.07
C SER A 114 -0.11 3.78 2.97
N ILE A 115 -0.57 4.99 3.30
CA ILE A 115 -0.56 6.13 2.35
C ILE A 115 0.89 6.48 1.99
N LEU A 116 1.80 6.46 2.95
CA LEU A 116 3.20 6.77 2.69
C LEU A 116 3.88 5.66 1.87
N ALA A 117 3.58 4.38 2.15
CA ALA A 117 4.08 3.26 1.35
C ALA A 117 3.58 3.34 -0.10
N ALA A 118 2.31 3.69 -0.29
CA ALA A 118 1.72 3.92 -1.61
C ALA A 118 2.42 5.11 -2.33
N SER A 119 2.61 6.24 -1.64
CA SER A 119 3.32 7.41 -2.19
C SER A 119 4.77 7.10 -2.58
N ALA A 120 5.46 6.24 -1.82
CA ALA A 120 6.79 5.75 -2.20
C ALA A 120 6.74 4.92 -3.49
N GLY A 121 5.73 4.07 -3.66
CA GLY A 121 5.48 3.33 -4.90
C GLY A 121 5.27 4.25 -6.09
N GLU A 122 4.44 5.29 -5.94
CA GLU A 122 4.23 6.30 -6.98
C GLU A 122 5.52 7.04 -7.34
N ALA A 123 6.32 7.45 -6.36
CA ALA A 123 7.60 8.12 -6.60
C ALA A 123 8.59 7.25 -7.40
N ILE A 124 8.53 5.94 -7.24
CA ILE A 124 9.32 4.99 -8.03
C ILE A 124 8.70 4.80 -9.41
N TYR A 125 7.37 4.63 -9.50
CA TYR A 125 6.65 4.46 -10.76
C TYR A 125 6.89 5.62 -11.73
N HIS A 126 6.84 6.84 -11.24
CA HIS A 126 7.10 8.04 -12.04
C HIS A 126 8.54 8.13 -12.58
N GLN A 127 9.47 7.39 -12.00
CA GLN A 127 10.81 7.25 -12.55
C GLN A 127 10.92 6.04 -13.49
N SER A 128 10.28 4.91 -13.12
CA SER A 128 10.36 3.66 -13.87
C SER A 128 9.22 2.70 -13.50
N ASN A 129 8.39 2.38 -14.49
CA ASN A 129 7.35 1.37 -14.33
C ASN A 129 7.91 0.01 -13.89
N ASP A 130 9.03 -0.42 -14.46
CA ASP A 130 9.61 -1.72 -14.10
C ASP A 130 10.12 -1.75 -12.65
N LYS A 131 10.66 -0.62 -12.16
CA LYS A 131 11.14 -0.51 -10.79
C LYS A 131 10.01 -0.44 -9.78
N PHE A 132 8.82 0.00 -10.17
CA PHE A 132 7.62 -0.14 -9.34
C PHE A 132 7.34 -1.62 -9.04
N TRP A 133 7.46 -2.52 -10.01
CA TRP A 133 7.21 -3.95 -9.79
C TRP A 133 8.29 -4.63 -8.94
N ASP A 134 9.55 -4.14 -9.00
CA ASP A 134 10.60 -4.51 -8.04
C ASP A 134 10.21 -4.07 -6.62
N TYR A 135 9.76 -2.82 -6.45
CA TYR A 135 9.28 -2.28 -5.19
C TYR A 135 8.07 -3.07 -4.66
N TYR A 136 7.07 -3.31 -5.49
CA TYR A 136 5.86 -4.09 -5.16
C TYR A 136 6.23 -5.44 -4.53
N LYS A 137 7.04 -6.24 -5.21
CA LYS A 137 7.42 -7.56 -4.70
C LYS A 137 8.24 -7.48 -3.42
N LYS A 138 9.25 -6.64 -3.41
CA LYS A 138 10.19 -6.54 -2.29
C LYS A 138 9.56 -5.93 -1.06
N LEU A 139 8.67 -4.94 -1.21
CA LEU A 139 8.01 -4.35 -0.07
C LEU A 139 7.06 -5.34 0.63
N TYR A 140 6.28 -6.12 -0.12
CA TYR A 140 5.47 -7.19 0.47
C TYR A 140 6.31 -8.26 1.17
N GLN A 141 7.48 -8.62 0.64
CA GLN A 141 8.41 -9.54 1.32
C GLN A 141 8.89 -8.99 2.67
N ASN A 142 9.07 -7.67 2.76
CA ASN A 142 9.52 -6.95 3.95
C ASN A 142 8.38 -6.32 4.78
N GLN A 143 7.13 -6.68 4.49
CA GLN A 143 5.96 -6.14 5.17
C GLN A 143 5.98 -6.45 6.67
N GLY A 144 5.85 -5.40 7.49
CA GLY A 144 5.68 -5.51 8.94
C GLY A 144 4.28 -5.95 9.33
N LYS A 145 3.96 -5.91 10.64
CA LYS A 145 2.63 -6.26 11.12
C LYS A 145 1.63 -5.17 10.77
N GLU A 146 0.43 -5.58 10.35
CA GLU A 146 -0.66 -4.67 9.99
C GLU A 146 -1.00 -3.68 11.11
N SER A 147 -0.98 -4.13 12.36
CA SER A 147 -1.32 -3.33 13.54
C SER A 147 -0.22 -2.36 14.01
N GLU A 148 0.95 -2.37 13.38
CA GLU A 148 2.11 -1.54 13.74
C GLU A 148 2.36 -0.50 12.64
N ILE A 149 2.81 0.71 13.05
CA ILE A 149 3.35 1.70 12.10
C ILE A 149 4.77 1.26 11.74
N TRP A 150 4.96 0.75 10.52
CA TRP A 150 6.26 0.25 10.08
C TRP A 150 6.78 0.93 8.81
N ALA A 151 5.89 1.34 7.89
CA ALA A 151 6.29 2.02 6.66
C ALA A 151 6.58 3.52 6.91
N THR A 152 7.48 3.79 7.88
CA THR A 152 7.89 5.13 8.25
C THR A 152 8.79 5.75 7.17
N PRO A 153 8.95 7.10 7.13
CA PRO A 153 9.88 7.75 6.19
C PRO A 153 11.29 7.16 6.27
N LYS A 154 11.79 6.93 7.49
CA LYS A 154 13.12 6.34 7.72
C LYS A 154 13.23 4.92 7.15
N PHE A 155 12.20 4.10 7.37
CA PHE A 155 12.17 2.74 6.82
C PHE A 155 12.18 2.77 5.30
N LEU A 156 11.27 3.54 4.68
CA LEU A 156 11.12 3.58 3.22
C LEU A 156 12.36 4.16 2.53
N LEU A 157 12.98 5.19 3.09
CA LEU A 157 14.24 5.75 2.56
C LEU A 157 15.37 4.71 2.59
N ASN A 158 15.53 3.99 3.70
CA ASN A 158 16.56 2.96 3.81
C ASN A 158 16.24 1.76 2.92
N PHE A 159 14.99 1.34 2.88
CA PHE A 159 14.53 0.22 2.07
C PHE A 159 14.80 0.47 0.58
N VAL A 160 14.34 1.60 0.06
CA VAL A 160 14.53 1.92 -1.36
C VAL A 160 16.00 2.09 -1.71
N LYS A 161 16.79 2.73 -0.85
CA LYS A 161 18.24 2.88 -1.05
C LYS A 161 18.98 1.55 -1.17
N ASN A 162 18.55 0.52 -0.42
CA ASN A 162 19.26 -0.76 -0.34
C ASN A 162 18.68 -1.81 -1.29
N GLU A 163 17.39 -1.69 -1.65
CA GLU A 163 16.67 -2.75 -2.35
C GLU A 163 16.30 -2.38 -3.79
N ILE A 164 16.20 -1.10 -4.13
CA ILE A 164 15.72 -0.67 -5.46
C ILE A 164 16.82 0.04 -6.22
N ASP A 165 17.45 -0.69 -7.12
CA ASP A 165 18.47 -0.15 -8.00
C ASP A 165 17.87 0.49 -9.26
N GLY A 166 18.64 1.38 -9.91
CA GLY A 166 18.31 1.92 -11.24
C GLY A 166 17.26 3.04 -11.23
N ILE A 167 17.08 3.70 -10.08
CA ILE A 167 16.33 4.96 -9.93
C ILE A 167 17.24 6.07 -9.44
N ASP A 168 16.83 7.33 -9.62
CA ASP A 168 17.44 8.47 -8.94
C ASP A 168 16.96 8.51 -7.48
N TYR A 169 17.82 8.03 -6.57
CA TYR A 169 17.51 7.98 -5.14
C TYR A 169 17.31 9.37 -4.53
N GLU A 170 18.05 10.39 -4.98
CA GLU A 170 17.90 11.76 -4.44
C GLU A 170 16.57 12.38 -4.87
N GLN A 171 16.13 12.12 -6.09
CA GLN A 171 14.79 12.50 -6.54
C GLN A 171 13.72 11.75 -5.74
N PHE A 172 13.86 10.43 -5.57
CA PHE A 172 12.95 9.64 -4.75
C PHE A 172 12.85 10.17 -3.31
N ARG A 173 14.00 10.45 -2.68
CA ARG A 173 14.05 11.01 -1.32
C ARG A 173 13.31 12.35 -1.24
N LYS A 174 13.51 13.23 -2.21
CA LYS A 174 12.82 14.50 -2.31
C LYS A 174 11.31 14.30 -2.44
N ASP A 175 10.87 13.48 -3.38
CA ASP A 175 9.45 13.23 -3.66
C ASP A 175 8.74 12.64 -2.44
N LEU A 176 9.36 11.69 -1.74
CA LEU A 176 8.81 11.11 -0.52
C LEU A 176 8.69 12.16 0.59
N THR A 177 9.72 13.00 0.80
CA THR A 177 9.76 13.99 1.88
C THR A 177 8.80 15.17 1.61
N GLU A 178 8.66 15.58 0.35
CA GLU A 178 7.77 16.67 -0.07
C GLU A 178 6.34 16.19 -0.36
N HIS A 179 6.10 14.88 -0.23
CA HIS A 179 4.78 14.27 -0.47
C HIS A 179 4.22 14.49 -1.89
N THR A 180 5.11 14.49 -2.89
CA THR A 180 4.82 14.89 -4.27
C THR A 180 3.63 14.12 -4.86
N TYR A 181 3.57 12.81 -4.65
CA TYR A 181 2.57 11.93 -5.28
C TYR A 181 1.41 11.50 -4.38
N MET A 182 1.23 12.13 -3.23
CA MET A 182 0.10 11.77 -2.35
C MET A 182 -1.27 12.11 -2.93
N LEU A 183 -1.33 13.04 -3.90
CA LEU A 183 -2.58 13.32 -4.59
C LEU A 183 -3.00 12.16 -5.50
N ASP A 184 -2.03 11.50 -6.15
CA ASP A 184 -2.29 10.33 -7.00
C ASP A 184 -2.81 9.17 -6.15
N VAL A 185 -2.15 8.89 -5.01
CA VAL A 185 -2.64 7.90 -4.03
C VAL A 185 -4.06 8.22 -3.53
N LYS A 186 -4.37 9.50 -3.30
CA LYS A 186 -5.72 9.92 -2.91
C LYS A 186 -6.72 9.77 -4.04
N GLU A 187 -6.32 10.00 -5.29
CA GLU A 187 -7.16 9.77 -6.47
C GLU A 187 -7.53 8.29 -6.58
N ASP A 188 -6.56 7.39 -6.44
CA ASP A 188 -6.78 5.95 -6.43
C ASP A 188 -7.73 5.50 -5.29
N TYR A 189 -7.49 6.00 -4.08
CA TYR A 189 -8.36 5.73 -2.93
C TYR A 189 -9.82 6.15 -3.20
N LYS A 190 -10.02 7.32 -3.81
CA LYS A 190 -11.36 7.80 -4.17
C LYS A 190 -11.97 6.99 -5.31
N THR A 191 -11.14 6.58 -6.28
CA THR A 191 -11.56 5.70 -7.38
C THR A 191 -12.05 4.37 -6.82
N ALA A 192 -11.31 3.76 -5.88
CA ALA A 192 -11.74 2.57 -5.18
C ALA A 192 -13.14 2.75 -4.55
N GLY A 193 -13.34 3.83 -3.81
CA GLY A 193 -14.64 4.14 -3.19
C GLY A 193 -15.76 4.34 -4.21
N TYR A 194 -15.50 5.01 -5.32
CA TYR A 194 -16.47 5.25 -6.39
C TYR A 194 -16.95 3.94 -7.05
N TYR A 195 -16.04 3.00 -7.26
CA TYR A 195 -16.37 1.68 -7.84
C TYR A 195 -16.80 0.63 -6.81
N GLY A 196 -16.94 1.01 -5.53
CA GLY A 196 -17.41 0.12 -4.47
C GLY A 196 -16.39 -0.95 -4.06
N ILE A 197 -15.10 -0.67 -4.26
CA ILE A 197 -14.00 -1.45 -3.69
C ILE A 197 -14.05 -1.29 -2.18
N ASN A 198 -14.06 -2.38 -1.43
CA ASN A 198 -14.24 -2.35 0.04
C ASN A 198 -13.28 -3.27 0.80
N GLY A 199 -12.23 -3.75 0.15
CA GLY A 199 -11.17 -4.58 0.74
C GLY A 199 -10.04 -4.82 -0.25
N THR A 200 -8.97 -5.44 0.21
CA THR A 200 -7.78 -5.75 -0.60
C THR A 200 -7.25 -7.16 -0.34
N PRO A 201 -6.67 -7.84 -1.33
CA PRO A 201 -6.70 -7.42 -2.72
C PRO A 201 -8.10 -7.57 -3.31
N GLN A 202 -8.50 -6.62 -4.16
CA GLN A 202 -9.73 -6.75 -4.95
C GLN A 202 -9.40 -6.48 -6.41
N PHE A 203 -10.07 -7.21 -7.30
CA PHE A 203 -9.75 -7.17 -8.72
C PHE A 203 -10.89 -6.56 -9.54
N VAL A 204 -10.49 -5.94 -10.64
CA VAL A 204 -11.39 -5.48 -11.71
C VAL A 204 -10.93 -6.12 -13.00
N ILE A 205 -11.84 -6.69 -13.77
CA ILE A 205 -11.57 -7.30 -15.06
C ILE A 205 -12.39 -6.54 -16.10
N ASP A 206 -11.71 -5.91 -17.08
CA ASP A 206 -12.35 -5.11 -18.14
C ASP A 206 -13.42 -4.15 -17.60
N ASP A 207 -13.02 -3.30 -16.67
CA ASP A 207 -13.85 -2.30 -15.96
C ASP A 207 -14.98 -2.87 -15.07
N GLN A 208 -15.06 -4.19 -14.92
CA GLN A 208 -16.04 -4.85 -14.04
C GLN A 208 -15.41 -5.27 -12.72
N VAL A 209 -15.91 -4.73 -11.62
CA VAL A 209 -15.52 -5.14 -10.27
C VAL A 209 -15.93 -6.58 -10.03
N VAL A 210 -14.97 -7.44 -9.74
CA VAL A 210 -15.23 -8.85 -9.45
C VAL A 210 -15.01 -9.16 -7.97
N ARG A 211 -15.88 -9.98 -7.42
CA ARG A 211 -15.71 -10.54 -6.08
C ARG A 211 -15.27 -11.99 -6.24
N ILE A 212 -14.03 -12.25 -5.85
CA ILE A 212 -13.43 -13.57 -5.94
C ILE A 212 -13.18 -14.13 -4.56
N SER A 213 -13.32 -15.42 -4.41
CA SER A 213 -13.04 -16.16 -3.18
C SER A 213 -11.74 -16.96 -3.28
N SER A 214 -11.20 -17.14 -4.48
CA SER A 214 -9.98 -17.91 -4.72
C SER A 214 -9.24 -17.49 -5.99
N TYR A 215 -7.99 -17.94 -6.13
CA TYR A 215 -7.19 -17.78 -7.34
C TYR A 215 -7.84 -18.44 -8.56
N GLU A 216 -8.39 -19.64 -8.39
CA GLU A 216 -9.06 -20.40 -9.44
C GLU A 216 -10.29 -19.66 -9.97
N GLU A 217 -11.01 -18.94 -9.11
CA GLU A 217 -12.13 -18.12 -9.53
C GLU A 217 -11.68 -16.92 -10.37
N LEU A 218 -10.60 -16.24 -9.94
CA LEU A 218 -10.01 -15.14 -10.71
C LEU A 218 -9.62 -15.62 -12.12
N THR A 219 -8.85 -16.69 -12.20
CA THR A 219 -8.36 -17.22 -13.48
C THR A 219 -9.50 -17.70 -14.37
N ARG A 220 -10.52 -18.35 -13.82
CA ARG A 220 -11.72 -18.76 -14.56
C ARG A 220 -12.45 -17.57 -15.19
N LEU A 221 -12.61 -16.46 -14.45
CA LEU A 221 -13.24 -15.26 -14.98
C LEU A 221 -12.42 -14.61 -16.10
N ILE A 222 -11.09 -14.60 -15.94
CA ILE A 222 -10.17 -14.10 -16.97
C ILE A 222 -10.23 -14.97 -18.22
N ASP A 223 -10.20 -16.31 -18.08
CA ASP A 223 -10.27 -17.25 -19.20
C ASP A 223 -11.59 -17.12 -19.99
N GLN A 224 -12.69 -16.83 -19.30
CA GLN A 224 -13.96 -16.52 -19.96
C GLN A 224 -13.84 -15.26 -20.82
N LYS A 225 -13.22 -14.19 -20.31
CA LYS A 225 -13.02 -12.95 -21.07
C LYS A 225 -12.06 -13.12 -22.26
N ILE A 226 -11.06 -13.98 -22.15
CA ILE A 226 -10.14 -14.27 -23.25
C ILE A 226 -10.87 -14.97 -24.44
N THR A 227 -11.92 -15.73 -24.15
CA THR A 227 -12.67 -16.51 -25.13
C THR A 227 -13.85 -15.77 -25.78
N GLU A 228 -14.28 -14.65 -25.19
CA GLU A 228 -15.25 -13.71 -25.76
C GLU A 228 -14.62 -12.88 -26.91
#